data_9d102cabafd7fb75a72bf552ab920dac
#
_entry.id   9d102cabafd7fb75a72bf552ab920dac
#
_cell.length_a   1.000
_cell.length_b   1.000
_cell.length_c   1.000
_cell.angle_alpha   90.00
_cell.angle_beta   90.00
_cell.angle_gamma   90.00
#
_symmetry.space_group_name_H-M   'P 1'
#
loop_
_entity.id
_entity.type
_entity.pdbx_description
1 polymer ?
#
loop_
_entity_poly.entity_id
_entity_poly.type
_entity_poly.pdbx_seq_one_letter_code
_entity_poly.pdbx_strand_id
1 'polypeptide(L)'
;MRKMVGPKSPPRKADEVARELMARIVGAEIAPGSLLPKEEELEAEFGVARSVVREAVKFLEVHKLVRPVRRRGTVVLDPRASLSPDVVATFLVPRQGKISPDFLKGVLEVRRLLDVEMMGLAAERREPTDLASIREAANTLLQKASVQKANAPEELEDAILAFGLAVARATHNPLYVMFVHWNSNAVRDLADVFASVRASSGTHAEGIQMVVSAIESGDAAAARAMTALYHDWAGPKILAAAAAK
;
A
#
# COMPACT_ATOMS: atom_id res chain seq x y z
N MET A 1 9.21 18.87 13.19
CA MET A 1 8.15 19.79 12.68
C MET A 1 6.91 18.94 12.41
N ARG A 2 5.92 19.07 13.32
CA ARG A 2 4.74 18.22 13.41
C ARG A 2 3.74 18.64 12.33
N LYS A 3 3.58 17.89 11.23
CA LYS A 3 2.41 18.05 10.37
C LYS A 3 1.27 17.23 10.96
N MET A 4 0.34 17.93 11.57
CA MET A 4 -0.95 17.43 11.99
C MET A 4 -1.67 16.91 10.73
N VAL A 5 -1.94 15.61 10.70
CA VAL A 5 -2.97 15.07 9.80
C VAL A 5 -4.29 15.53 10.41
N GLY A 6 -4.88 16.54 9.81
CA GLY A 6 -6.22 17.00 10.18
C GLY A 6 -7.25 15.92 9.86
N PRO A 7 -8.47 16.01 10.46
CA PRO A 7 -9.54 15.08 10.14
C PRO A 7 -9.75 15.03 8.63
N LYS A 8 -9.88 13.82 8.06
CA LYS A 8 -10.15 13.62 6.63
C LYS A 8 -11.38 14.44 6.28
N SER A 9 -11.19 15.51 5.50
CA SER A 9 -12.32 16.22 4.90
C SER A 9 -13.18 15.23 4.12
N PRO A 10 -14.53 15.38 4.10
CA PRO A 10 -15.37 14.51 3.30
C PRO A 10 -14.85 14.52 1.86
N PRO A 11 -14.84 13.36 1.18
CA PRO A 11 -14.30 13.25 -0.17
C PRO A 11 -14.99 14.27 -1.07
N ARG A 12 -14.21 14.96 -1.89
CA ARG A 12 -14.76 15.89 -2.87
C ARG A 12 -15.56 15.08 -3.89
N LYS A 13 -16.65 15.64 -4.41
CA LYS A 13 -17.48 14.98 -5.45
C LYS A 13 -16.65 14.47 -6.64
N ALA A 14 -15.58 15.20 -7.00
CA ALA A 14 -14.65 14.77 -8.06
C ALA A 14 -13.90 13.47 -7.70
N ASP A 15 -13.50 13.32 -6.43
CA ASP A 15 -12.81 12.10 -5.96
C ASP A 15 -13.77 10.88 -5.94
N GLU A 16 -15.04 11.10 -5.68
CA GLU A 16 -16.07 10.05 -5.72
C GLU A 16 -16.30 9.57 -7.15
N VAL A 17 -16.49 10.51 -8.09
CA VAL A 17 -16.64 10.21 -9.52
C VAL A 17 -15.40 9.52 -10.06
N ALA A 18 -14.21 10.01 -9.71
CA ALA A 18 -12.96 9.41 -10.15
C ALA A 18 -12.78 7.97 -9.65
N ARG A 19 -13.08 7.70 -8.38
CA ARG A 19 -13.01 6.35 -7.80
C ARG A 19 -14.01 5.40 -8.45
N GLU A 20 -15.22 5.87 -8.70
CA GLU A 20 -16.25 5.06 -9.37
C GLU A 20 -15.84 4.70 -10.81
N LEU A 21 -15.33 5.67 -11.58
CA LEU A 21 -14.84 5.42 -12.94
C LEU A 21 -13.61 4.51 -12.94
N MET A 22 -12.67 4.70 -11.98
CA MET A 22 -11.53 3.81 -11.80
C MET A 22 -11.98 2.38 -11.54
N ALA A 23 -12.95 2.18 -10.65
CA ALA A 23 -13.47 0.85 -10.33
C ALA A 23 -14.11 0.17 -11.55
N ARG A 24 -14.83 0.92 -12.39
CA ARG A 24 -15.39 0.40 -13.65
C ARG A 24 -14.32 0.00 -14.67
N ILE A 25 -13.23 0.78 -14.76
CA ILE A 25 -12.10 0.48 -15.65
C ILE A 25 -11.35 -0.76 -15.16
N VAL A 26 -11.04 -0.82 -13.88
CA VAL A 26 -10.34 -1.95 -13.24
C VAL A 26 -11.20 -3.23 -13.31
N GLY A 27 -12.50 -3.10 -13.10
CA GLY A 27 -13.49 -4.20 -13.23
C GLY A 27 -13.84 -4.58 -14.67
N ALA A 28 -13.22 -3.93 -15.67
CA ALA A 28 -13.48 -4.13 -17.11
C ALA A 28 -14.93 -3.84 -17.56
N GLU A 29 -15.73 -3.12 -16.77
CA GLU A 29 -17.03 -2.60 -17.20
C GLU A 29 -16.86 -1.58 -18.33
N ILE A 30 -15.76 -0.81 -18.29
CA ILE A 30 -15.29 0.04 -19.39
C ILE A 30 -13.97 -0.57 -19.89
N ALA A 31 -14.04 -1.26 -21.03
CA ALA A 31 -12.93 -2.06 -21.52
C ALA A 31 -11.74 -1.21 -21.99
N PRO A 32 -10.50 -1.69 -21.84
CA PRO A 32 -9.32 -1.09 -22.44
C PRO A 32 -9.50 -0.93 -23.96
N GLY A 33 -9.10 0.23 -24.50
CA GLY A 33 -9.25 0.57 -25.92
C GLY A 33 -10.60 1.20 -26.28
N SER A 34 -11.62 1.09 -25.42
CA SER A 34 -12.90 1.77 -25.60
C SER A 34 -12.81 3.26 -25.29
N LEU A 35 -13.87 4.00 -25.58
CA LEU A 35 -13.98 5.40 -25.19
C LEU A 35 -14.64 5.51 -23.82
N LEU A 36 -14.10 6.37 -22.97
CA LEU A 36 -14.82 6.83 -21.78
C LEU A 36 -16.10 7.55 -22.22
N PRO A 37 -17.23 7.43 -21.50
CA PRO A 37 -18.44 8.20 -21.80
C PRO A 37 -18.13 9.70 -21.87
N LYS A 38 -18.89 10.43 -22.68
CA LYS A 38 -18.69 11.88 -22.84
C LYS A 38 -18.94 12.63 -21.53
N GLU A 39 -18.32 13.81 -21.39
CA GLU A 39 -18.49 14.65 -20.20
C GLU A 39 -19.99 14.88 -19.89
N GLU A 40 -20.81 15.17 -20.91
CA GLU A 40 -22.26 15.41 -20.74
C GLU A 40 -23.03 14.18 -20.25
N GLU A 41 -22.62 12.98 -20.67
CA GLU A 41 -23.21 11.71 -20.22
C GLU A 41 -22.84 11.46 -18.75
N LEU A 42 -21.57 11.71 -18.36
CA LEU A 42 -21.11 11.59 -17.00
C LEU A 42 -21.73 12.65 -16.06
N GLU A 43 -21.91 13.90 -16.55
CA GLU A 43 -22.63 14.96 -15.81
C GLU A 43 -24.04 14.50 -15.46
N ALA A 44 -24.76 13.95 -16.43
CA ALA A 44 -26.12 13.45 -16.24
C ALA A 44 -26.17 12.22 -15.33
N GLU A 45 -25.23 11.27 -15.51
CA GLU A 45 -25.18 10.03 -14.74
C GLU A 45 -24.88 10.28 -13.26
N PHE A 46 -23.87 11.14 -12.96
CA PHE A 46 -23.44 11.40 -11.59
C PHE A 46 -24.18 12.59 -10.92
N GLY A 47 -24.98 13.34 -11.67
CA GLY A 47 -25.66 14.52 -11.14
C GLY A 47 -24.72 15.62 -10.65
N VAL A 48 -23.61 15.83 -11.35
CA VAL A 48 -22.54 16.76 -10.97
C VAL A 48 -22.27 17.78 -12.08
N ALA A 49 -21.63 18.90 -11.73
CA ALA A 49 -21.25 19.90 -12.70
C ALA A 49 -20.08 19.42 -13.60
N ARG A 50 -19.99 19.96 -14.82
CA ARG A 50 -18.94 19.67 -15.80
C ARG A 50 -17.52 19.79 -15.25
N SER A 51 -17.27 20.79 -14.40
CA SER A 51 -15.97 20.99 -13.77
C SER A 51 -15.55 19.80 -12.90
N VAL A 52 -16.50 19.18 -12.20
CA VAL A 52 -16.30 17.99 -11.35
C VAL A 52 -15.92 16.79 -12.21
N VAL A 53 -16.63 16.57 -13.33
CA VAL A 53 -16.32 15.48 -14.28
C VAL A 53 -14.93 15.68 -14.87
N ARG A 54 -14.59 16.89 -15.29
CA ARG A 54 -13.25 17.18 -15.86
C ARG A 54 -12.12 16.96 -14.84
N GLU A 55 -12.33 17.31 -13.58
CA GLU A 55 -11.36 17.04 -12.51
C GLU A 55 -11.20 15.53 -12.29
N ALA A 56 -12.29 14.77 -12.26
CA ALA A 56 -12.28 13.32 -12.17
C ALA A 56 -11.55 12.66 -13.36
N VAL A 57 -11.84 13.08 -14.59
CA VAL A 57 -11.17 12.56 -15.80
C VAL A 57 -9.66 12.88 -15.77
N LYS A 58 -9.29 14.09 -15.33
CA LYS A 58 -7.89 14.46 -15.18
C LYS A 58 -7.16 13.62 -14.13
N PHE A 59 -7.85 13.26 -13.04
CA PHE A 59 -7.32 12.32 -12.06
C PHE A 59 -7.03 10.95 -12.70
N LEU A 60 -7.96 10.40 -13.49
CA LEU A 60 -7.76 9.13 -14.21
C LEU A 60 -6.59 9.23 -15.22
N GLU A 61 -6.41 10.37 -15.86
CA GLU A 61 -5.29 10.62 -16.79
C GLU A 61 -3.94 10.59 -16.06
N VAL A 62 -3.83 11.24 -14.89
CA VAL A 62 -2.63 11.22 -14.04
C VAL A 62 -2.28 9.79 -13.63
N HIS A 63 -3.27 8.96 -13.32
CA HIS A 63 -3.10 7.54 -12.99
C HIS A 63 -2.94 6.63 -14.22
N LYS A 64 -2.82 7.20 -15.44
CA LYS A 64 -2.63 6.47 -16.69
C LYS A 64 -3.74 5.46 -17.00
N LEU A 65 -4.94 5.73 -16.55
CA LEU A 65 -6.12 4.89 -16.84
C LEU A 65 -6.84 5.33 -18.10
N VAL A 66 -6.68 6.59 -18.48
CA VAL A 66 -7.27 7.15 -19.69
C VAL A 66 -6.28 8.07 -20.41
N ARG A 67 -6.52 8.33 -21.69
CA ARG A 67 -5.73 9.27 -22.49
C ARG A 67 -6.65 10.02 -23.47
N PRO A 68 -6.66 11.36 -23.47
CA PRO A 68 -7.36 12.13 -24.46
C PRO A 68 -6.71 11.96 -25.85
N VAL A 69 -7.53 11.70 -26.86
CA VAL A 69 -7.12 11.55 -28.27
C VAL A 69 -7.89 12.56 -29.10
N ARG A 70 -7.14 13.43 -29.78
CA ARG A 70 -7.74 14.51 -30.60
C ARG A 70 -8.76 13.97 -31.58
N ARG A 71 -9.96 14.55 -31.62
CA ARG A 71 -11.09 14.19 -32.49
C ARG A 71 -11.69 12.80 -32.26
N ARG A 72 -11.19 12.03 -31.30
CA ARG A 72 -11.69 10.69 -31.00
C ARG A 72 -12.39 10.63 -29.64
N GLY A 73 -11.93 11.42 -28.67
CA GLY A 73 -12.41 11.40 -27.29
C GLY A 73 -11.35 10.88 -26.30
N THR A 74 -11.76 10.47 -25.13
CA THR A 74 -10.89 9.94 -24.09
C THR A 74 -10.87 8.41 -24.17
N VAL A 75 -9.71 7.85 -24.51
CA VAL A 75 -9.52 6.38 -24.66
C VAL A 75 -9.12 5.79 -23.32
N VAL A 76 -9.75 4.68 -22.93
CA VAL A 76 -9.40 3.89 -21.75
C VAL A 76 -8.16 3.05 -22.04
N LEU A 77 -7.20 3.08 -21.10
CA LEU A 77 -5.95 2.34 -21.16
C LEU A 77 -6.04 1.04 -20.34
N ASP A 78 -5.10 0.13 -20.54
CA ASP A 78 -4.99 -1.06 -19.71
C ASP A 78 -4.60 -0.65 -18.27
N PRO A 79 -5.46 -0.89 -17.26
CA PRO A 79 -5.15 -0.51 -15.88
C PRO A 79 -3.94 -1.27 -15.31
N ARG A 80 -3.58 -2.44 -15.87
CA ARG A 80 -2.38 -3.19 -15.46
C ARG A 80 -1.07 -2.51 -15.86
N ALA A 81 -1.12 -1.54 -16.76
CA ALA A 81 0.04 -0.72 -17.11
C ALA A 81 0.33 0.39 -16.09
N SER A 82 -0.53 0.56 -15.09
CA SER A 82 -0.37 1.56 -14.03
C SER A 82 0.11 0.92 -12.73
N LEU A 83 1.22 1.42 -12.20
CA LEU A 83 1.71 1.09 -10.84
C LEU A 83 1.25 2.11 -9.79
N SER A 84 0.23 2.92 -10.09
CA SER A 84 -0.33 3.85 -9.09
C SER A 84 -0.87 3.08 -7.87
N PRO A 85 -0.53 3.49 -6.63
CA PRO A 85 -1.08 2.87 -5.42
C PRO A 85 -2.60 2.81 -5.40
N ASP A 86 -3.28 3.85 -5.91
CA ASP A 86 -4.75 3.90 -5.96
C ASP A 86 -5.33 2.86 -6.93
N VAL A 87 -4.65 2.63 -8.06
CA VAL A 87 -5.06 1.58 -9.01
C VAL A 87 -4.85 0.19 -8.40
N VAL A 88 -3.72 -0.04 -7.74
CA VAL A 88 -3.43 -1.29 -7.04
C VAL A 88 -4.43 -1.52 -5.90
N ALA A 89 -4.76 -0.50 -5.11
CA ALA A 89 -5.79 -0.58 -4.07
C ALA A 89 -7.16 -0.94 -4.66
N THR A 90 -7.51 -0.39 -5.83
CA THR A 90 -8.76 -0.72 -6.53
C THR A 90 -8.79 -2.17 -7.03
N PHE A 91 -7.66 -2.73 -7.47
CA PHE A 91 -7.57 -4.17 -7.77
C PHE A 91 -7.69 -5.05 -6.53
N LEU A 92 -7.14 -4.60 -5.40
CA LEU A 92 -7.22 -5.31 -4.12
C LEU A 92 -8.64 -5.33 -3.56
N VAL A 93 -9.35 -4.20 -3.63
CA VAL A 93 -10.73 -4.08 -3.15
C VAL A 93 -11.60 -3.53 -4.30
N PRO A 94 -12.10 -4.40 -5.20
CA PRO A 94 -12.98 -4.00 -6.27
C PRO A 94 -14.29 -3.40 -5.74
N ARG A 95 -15.09 -2.82 -6.64
CA ARG A 95 -16.36 -2.11 -6.37
C ARG A 95 -17.34 -2.83 -5.42
N GLN A 96 -17.32 -4.16 -5.40
CA GLN A 96 -18.19 -4.97 -4.53
C GLN A 96 -17.72 -5.02 -3.06
N GLY A 97 -16.62 -4.35 -2.73
CA GLY A 97 -16.07 -4.29 -1.38
C GLY A 97 -15.40 -5.57 -0.88
N LYS A 98 -15.36 -6.63 -1.70
CA LYS A 98 -14.67 -7.88 -1.37
C LYS A 98 -13.22 -7.81 -1.80
N ILE A 99 -12.34 -8.25 -0.92
CA ILE A 99 -10.90 -8.33 -1.22
C ILE A 99 -10.67 -9.40 -2.28
N SER A 100 -9.88 -9.08 -3.32
CA SER A 100 -9.47 -10.03 -4.34
C SER A 100 -8.35 -10.94 -3.80
N PRO A 101 -8.60 -12.25 -3.56
CA PRO A 101 -7.59 -13.13 -2.96
C PRO A 101 -6.38 -13.32 -3.87
N ASP A 102 -6.60 -13.48 -5.17
CA ASP A 102 -5.53 -13.72 -6.14
C ASP A 102 -4.63 -12.49 -6.30
N PHE A 103 -5.25 -11.30 -6.34
CA PHE A 103 -4.47 -10.06 -6.42
C PHE A 103 -3.70 -9.78 -5.13
N LEU A 104 -4.32 -10.02 -3.96
CA LEU A 104 -3.65 -9.93 -2.67
C LEU A 104 -2.47 -10.90 -2.56
N LYS A 105 -2.64 -12.15 -3.02
CA LYS A 105 -1.54 -13.13 -3.08
C LYS A 105 -0.37 -12.61 -3.92
N GLY A 106 -0.63 -12.06 -5.11
CA GLY A 106 0.41 -11.46 -5.95
C GLY A 106 1.12 -10.28 -5.27
N VAL A 107 0.38 -9.41 -4.57
CA VAL A 107 0.98 -8.30 -3.82
C VAL A 107 1.88 -8.81 -2.68
N LEU A 108 1.44 -9.82 -1.94
CA LEU A 108 2.23 -10.42 -0.86
C LEU A 108 3.50 -11.12 -1.38
N GLU A 109 3.42 -11.75 -2.55
CA GLU A 109 4.58 -12.38 -3.21
C GLU A 109 5.64 -11.35 -3.60
N VAL A 110 5.27 -10.29 -4.30
CA VAL A 110 6.19 -9.20 -4.67
C VAL A 110 6.76 -8.51 -3.44
N ARG A 111 5.91 -8.24 -2.45
CA ARG A 111 6.32 -7.64 -1.18
C ARG A 111 7.37 -8.50 -0.47
N ARG A 112 7.15 -9.82 -0.38
CA ARG A 112 8.10 -10.75 0.22
C ARG A 112 9.48 -10.64 -0.42
N LEU A 113 9.56 -10.65 -1.75
CA LEU A 113 10.82 -10.52 -2.48
C LEU A 113 11.57 -9.23 -2.14
N LEU A 114 10.86 -8.11 -2.14
CA LEU A 114 11.46 -6.80 -1.89
C LEU A 114 11.82 -6.59 -0.42
N ASP A 115 10.98 -7.02 0.52
CA ASP A 115 11.25 -6.90 1.96
C ASP A 115 12.46 -7.77 2.36
N VAL A 116 12.54 -9.02 1.88
CA VAL A 116 13.67 -9.92 2.16
C VAL A 116 14.99 -9.29 1.70
N GLU A 117 15.04 -8.79 0.48
CA GLU A 117 16.26 -8.18 -0.05
C GLU A 117 16.59 -6.85 0.65
N MET A 118 15.58 -6.04 0.95
CA MET A 118 15.75 -4.79 1.69
C MET A 118 16.39 -5.01 3.06
N MET A 119 15.94 -6.00 3.83
CA MET A 119 16.51 -6.32 5.14
C MET A 119 17.96 -6.80 5.04
N GLY A 120 18.28 -7.64 4.04
CA GLY A 120 19.65 -8.08 3.79
C GLY A 120 20.56 -6.92 3.41
N LEU A 121 20.14 -6.05 2.49
CA LEU A 121 20.90 -4.88 2.09
C LEU A 121 21.10 -3.87 3.23
N ALA A 122 20.09 -3.70 4.09
CA ALA A 122 20.23 -2.88 5.28
C ALA A 122 21.31 -3.44 6.22
N ALA A 123 21.35 -4.77 6.44
CA ALA A 123 22.39 -5.41 7.23
C ALA A 123 23.81 -5.24 6.64
N GLU A 124 23.93 -5.24 5.32
CA GLU A 124 25.21 -5.06 4.62
C GLU A 124 25.71 -3.61 4.64
N ARG A 125 24.79 -2.62 4.55
CA ARG A 125 25.15 -1.24 4.22
C ARG A 125 24.94 -0.24 5.35
N ARG A 126 24.22 -0.63 6.44
CA ARG A 126 23.89 0.28 7.54
C ARG A 126 25.13 0.96 8.14
N GLU A 127 25.00 2.23 8.44
CA GLU A 127 25.92 3.03 9.22
C GLU A 127 25.47 3.10 10.69
N PRO A 128 26.32 3.58 11.63
CA PRO A 128 25.92 3.73 13.04
C PRO A 128 24.67 4.58 13.27
N THR A 129 24.46 5.61 12.46
CA THR A 129 23.27 6.49 12.49
C THR A 129 22.01 5.78 12.06
N ASP A 130 22.11 4.87 11.07
CA ASP A 130 21.00 4.05 10.63
C ASP A 130 20.56 3.08 11.71
N LEU A 131 21.54 2.43 12.39
CA LEU A 131 21.25 1.52 13.50
C LEU A 131 20.49 2.21 14.64
N ALA A 132 20.87 3.45 14.98
CA ALA A 132 20.17 4.22 16.00
C ALA A 132 18.69 4.44 15.59
N SER A 133 18.46 4.83 14.32
CA SER A 133 17.13 5.07 13.78
C SER A 133 16.28 3.79 13.71
N ILE A 134 16.89 2.65 13.32
CA ILE A 134 16.21 1.35 13.26
C ILE A 134 15.80 0.91 14.66
N ARG A 135 16.68 1.03 15.66
CA ARG A 135 16.38 0.69 17.07
C ARG A 135 15.24 1.52 17.64
N GLU A 136 15.27 2.83 17.41
CA GLU A 136 14.22 3.73 17.89
C GLU A 136 12.85 3.37 17.28
N ALA A 137 12.84 3.15 15.95
CA ALA A 137 11.60 2.78 15.25
C ALA A 137 11.09 1.39 15.67
N ALA A 138 11.99 0.40 15.84
CA ALA A 138 11.65 -0.93 16.30
C ALA A 138 11.07 -0.92 17.73
N ASN A 139 11.70 -0.18 18.66
CA ASN A 139 11.20 -0.04 20.03
C ASN A 139 9.81 0.59 20.05
N THR A 140 9.59 1.64 19.26
CA THR A 140 8.29 2.27 19.13
C THR A 140 7.24 1.29 18.61
N LEU A 141 7.59 0.52 17.57
CA LEU A 141 6.71 -0.50 16.99
C LEU A 141 6.36 -1.60 18.01
N LEU A 142 7.34 -2.12 18.74
CA LEU A 142 7.15 -3.15 19.77
C LEU A 142 6.27 -2.65 20.91
N GLN A 143 6.46 -1.41 21.36
CA GLN A 143 5.60 -0.78 22.37
C GLN A 143 4.15 -0.66 21.87
N LYS A 144 3.95 -0.16 20.65
CA LYS A 144 2.61 -0.04 20.07
C LYS A 144 1.94 -1.40 19.87
N ALA A 145 2.67 -2.41 19.40
CA ALA A 145 2.16 -3.77 19.24
C ALA A 145 1.74 -4.41 20.58
N SER A 146 2.43 -4.13 21.68
CA SER A 146 2.09 -4.68 23.01
C SER A 146 0.86 -4.04 23.66
N VAL A 147 0.63 -2.74 23.41
CA VAL A 147 -0.51 -1.98 23.98
C VAL A 147 -1.80 -2.22 23.20
N GLN A 148 -1.72 -2.72 21.98
CA GLN A 148 -2.79 -2.69 20.99
C GLN A 148 -3.87 -3.77 21.14
N LYS A 149 -4.02 -4.40 22.27
CA LYS A 149 -5.25 -5.18 22.49
C LYS A 149 -6.54 -4.31 22.46
N ALA A 150 -6.44 -3.00 22.27
CA ALA A 150 -7.62 -2.16 22.47
C ALA A 150 -7.93 -1.01 21.48
N ASN A 151 -7.03 -0.13 21.00
CA ASN A 151 -7.61 1.17 20.62
C ASN A 151 -7.06 2.00 19.43
N ALA A 152 -6.03 1.62 18.67
CA ALA A 152 -5.61 2.47 17.55
C ALA A 152 -4.84 1.73 16.43
N PRO A 153 -5.53 1.13 15.46
CA PRO A 153 -4.88 0.52 14.30
C PRO A 153 -4.00 1.50 13.50
N GLU A 154 -4.40 2.79 13.42
CA GLU A 154 -3.63 3.82 12.71
C GLU A 154 -2.25 4.07 13.34
N GLU A 155 -2.13 4.09 14.67
CA GLU A 155 -0.85 4.30 15.36
C GLU A 155 0.13 3.13 15.15
N LEU A 156 -0.37 1.91 15.01
CA LEU A 156 0.47 0.76 14.68
C LEU A 156 0.96 0.83 13.24
N GLU A 157 0.10 1.16 12.31
CA GLU A 157 0.48 1.30 10.90
C GLU A 157 1.52 2.41 10.70
N ASP A 158 1.40 3.53 11.43
CA ASP A 158 2.41 4.60 11.44
C ASP A 158 3.76 4.10 11.99
N ALA A 159 3.74 3.28 13.03
CA ALA A 159 4.96 2.70 13.60
C ALA A 159 5.60 1.67 12.67
N ILE A 160 4.79 0.86 11.98
CA ILE A 160 5.25 -0.09 10.96
C ILE A 160 5.88 0.66 9.78
N LEU A 161 5.22 1.71 9.31
CA LEU A 161 5.75 2.56 8.25
C LEU A 161 7.09 3.20 8.66
N ALA A 162 7.17 3.73 9.89
CA ALA A 162 8.39 4.33 10.41
C ALA A 162 9.55 3.33 10.48
N PHE A 163 9.29 2.10 10.96
CA PHE A 163 10.29 1.03 10.98
C PHE A 163 10.73 0.65 9.56
N GLY A 164 9.79 0.41 8.65
CA GLY A 164 10.09 0.12 7.25
C GLY A 164 10.93 1.19 6.58
N LEU A 165 10.64 2.48 6.85
CA LEU A 165 11.41 3.60 6.32
C LEU A 165 12.82 3.69 6.92
N ALA A 166 13.00 3.39 8.20
CA ALA A 166 14.33 3.37 8.84
C ALA A 166 15.20 2.29 8.18
N VAL A 167 14.67 1.08 7.99
CA VAL A 167 15.37 -0.01 7.29
C VAL A 167 15.63 0.34 5.82
N ALA A 168 14.65 0.89 5.11
CA ALA A 168 14.80 1.28 3.71
C ALA A 168 15.93 2.31 3.50
N ARG A 169 16.06 3.29 4.40
CA ARG A 169 17.17 4.27 4.37
C ARG A 169 18.50 3.61 4.56
N ALA A 170 18.62 2.64 5.47
CA ALA A 170 19.84 1.89 5.74
C ALA A 170 20.31 1.04 4.54
N THR A 171 19.47 0.81 3.53
CA THR A 171 19.91 0.19 2.27
C THR A 171 20.74 1.14 1.40
N HIS A 172 20.75 2.45 1.68
CA HIS A 172 21.33 3.51 0.85
C HIS A 172 20.86 3.50 -0.61
N ASN A 173 19.68 2.91 -0.84
CA ASN A 173 19.01 2.91 -2.14
C ASN A 173 17.62 3.58 -2.02
N PRO A 174 17.43 4.79 -2.60
CA PRO A 174 16.20 5.56 -2.44
C PRO A 174 14.95 4.84 -3.00
N LEU A 175 15.12 3.86 -3.89
CA LEU A 175 13.99 3.12 -4.43
C LEU A 175 13.30 2.27 -3.37
N TYR A 176 14.01 1.76 -2.34
CA TYR A 176 13.37 1.06 -1.22
C TYR A 176 12.51 2.00 -0.37
N VAL A 177 12.95 3.24 -0.16
CA VAL A 177 12.14 4.26 0.52
C VAL A 177 10.84 4.54 -0.27
N MET A 178 10.95 4.69 -1.59
CA MET A 178 9.78 4.87 -2.47
C MET A 178 8.86 3.65 -2.45
N PHE A 179 9.43 2.44 -2.45
CA PHE A 179 8.67 1.20 -2.36
C PHE A 179 7.90 1.08 -1.05
N VAL A 180 8.52 1.39 0.10
CA VAL A 180 7.85 1.36 1.40
C VAL A 180 6.64 2.31 1.42
N HIS A 181 6.79 3.54 0.93
CA HIS A 181 5.67 4.47 0.80
C HIS A 181 4.61 3.98 -0.17
N TRP A 182 5.03 3.46 -1.33
CA TRP A 182 4.12 2.91 -2.32
C TRP A 182 3.29 1.76 -1.74
N ASN A 183 3.95 0.80 -1.08
CA ASN A 183 3.29 -0.36 -0.48
C ASN A 183 2.30 0.06 0.62
N SER A 184 2.69 0.96 1.52
CA SER A 184 1.81 1.49 2.57
C SER A 184 0.54 2.12 1.98
N ASN A 185 0.67 2.89 0.91
CA ASN A 185 -0.47 3.50 0.23
C ASN A 185 -1.35 2.48 -0.52
N ALA A 186 -0.73 1.48 -1.18
CA ALA A 186 -1.44 0.47 -1.96
C ALA A 186 -2.31 -0.45 -1.10
N VAL A 187 -1.85 -0.77 0.13
CA VAL A 187 -2.57 -1.67 1.06
C VAL A 187 -3.32 -0.95 2.17
N ARG A 188 -3.44 0.38 2.14
CA ARG A 188 -4.04 1.18 3.22
C ARG A 188 -5.46 0.75 3.60
N ASP A 189 -6.26 0.32 2.61
CA ASP A 189 -7.64 -0.11 2.82
C ASP A 189 -7.73 -1.52 3.43
N LEU A 190 -6.58 -2.20 3.59
CA LEU A 190 -6.43 -3.51 4.23
C LEU A 190 -5.75 -3.42 5.60
N ALA A 191 -5.57 -2.22 6.16
CA ALA A 191 -4.88 -2.01 7.45
C ALA A 191 -5.43 -2.91 8.55
N ASP A 192 -6.75 -3.03 8.68
CA ASP A 192 -7.39 -3.92 9.68
C ASP A 192 -7.05 -5.40 9.47
N VAL A 193 -6.94 -5.86 8.21
CA VAL A 193 -6.58 -7.24 7.89
C VAL A 193 -5.17 -7.53 8.36
N PHE A 194 -4.23 -6.64 8.04
CA PHE A 194 -2.84 -6.76 8.47
C PHE A 194 -2.71 -6.65 9.99
N ALA A 195 -3.40 -5.68 10.61
CA ALA A 195 -3.37 -5.46 12.06
C ALA A 195 -3.88 -6.69 12.82
N SER A 196 -4.94 -7.36 12.34
CA SER A 196 -5.50 -8.54 12.98
C SER A 196 -4.49 -9.70 13.09
N VAL A 197 -3.66 -9.88 12.06
CA VAL A 197 -2.61 -10.93 12.04
C VAL A 197 -1.43 -10.55 12.94
N ARG A 198 -1.04 -9.29 12.95
CA ARG A 198 0.08 -8.77 13.73
C ARG A 198 -0.21 -8.75 15.23
N ALA A 199 -1.45 -8.39 15.62
CA ALA A 199 -1.88 -8.32 17.01
C ALA A 199 -2.12 -9.68 17.65
N SER A 200 -2.33 -10.72 16.86
CA SER A 200 -2.80 -12.03 17.34
C SER A 200 -1.71 -12.92 17.97
N SER A 201 -0.43 -12.59 17.82
CA SER A 201 0.64 -13.45 18.34
C SER A 201 1.92 -12.70 18.70
N GLY A 202 2.67 -13.19 19.69
CA GLY A 202 4.03 -12.74 20.02
C GLY A 202 5.02 -12.90 18.86
N THR A 203 4.72 -13.77 17.89
CA THR A 203 5.56 -14.09 16.73
C THR A 203 5.92 -12.84 15.90
N HIS A 204 5.02 -11.85 15.81
CA HIS A 204 5.33 -10.60 15.13
C HIS A 204 6.43 -9.81 15.86
N ALA A 205 6.32 -9.68 17.18
CA ALA A 205 7.32 -9.00 17.99
C ALA A 205 8.68 -9.72 18.00
N GLU A 206 8.66 -11.04 18.15
CA GLU A 206 9.85 -11.89 18.07
C GLU A 206 10.54 -11.77 16.70
N GLY A 207 9.77 -11.80 15.61
CA GLY A 207 10.29 -11.64 14.25
C GLY A 207 10.99 -10.29 14.05
N ILE A 208 10.41 -9.19 14.55
CA ILE A 208 11.03 -7.86 14.49
C ILE A 208 12.35 -7.86 15.27
N GLN A 209 12.38 -8.40 16.47
CA GLN A 209 13.60 -8.44 17.31
C GLN A 209 14.72 -9.25 16.63
N MET A 210 14.39 -10.41 16.05
CA MET A 210 15.35 -11.25 15.33
C MET A 210 15.95 -10.55 14.12
N VAL A 211 15.12 -9.89 13.31
CA VAL A 211 15.57 -9.13 12.13
C VAL A 211 16.44 -7.94 12.55
N VAL A 212 16.05 -7.19 13.58
CA VAL A 212 16.86 -6.07 14.11
C VAL A 212 18.22 -6.57 14.59
N SER A 213 18.27 -7.68 15.34
CA SER A 213 19.53 -8.28 15.81
C SER A 213 20.43 -8.71 14.65
N ALA A 214 19.86 -9.29 13.57
CA ALA A 214 20.61 -9.66 12.39
C ALA A 214 21.16 -8.42 11.63
N ILE A 215 20.38 -7.34 11.54
CA ILE A 215 20.85 -6.08 10.95
C ILE A 215 21.98 -5.47 11.82
N GLU A 216 21.84 -5.48 13.13
CA GLU A 216 22.86 -4.95 14.06
C GLU A 216 24.18 -5.68 13.94
N SER A 217 24.15 -7.02 13.87
CA SER A 217 25.34 -7.85 13.71
C SER A 217 25.95 -7.80 12.31
N GLY A 218 25.24 -7.26 11.31
CA GLY A 218 25.65 -7.26 9.91
C GLY A 218 25.46 -8.60 9.21
N ASP A 219 24.67 -9.49 9.79
CA ASP A 219 24.37 -10.78 9.20
C ASP A 219 23.24 -10.67 8.18
N ALA A 220 23.62 -10.33 6.96
CA ALA A 220 22.66 -10.19 5.87
C ALA A 220 21.93 -11.50 5.50
N ALA A 221 22.60 -12.64 5.68
CA ALA A 221 22.00 -13.94 5.42
C ALA A 221 20.91 -14.24 6.45
N ALA A 222 21.18 -14.00 7.74
CA ALA A 222 20.19 -14.13 8.81
C ALA A 222 19.03 -13.13 8.62
N ALA A 223 19.31 -11.86 8.27
CA ALA A 223 18.28 -10.85 8.04
C ALA A 223 17.31 -11.29 6.91
N ARG A 224 17.82 -11.80 5.78
CA ARG A 224 17.02 -12.35 4.69
C ARG A 224 16.20 -13.56 5.15
N ALA A 225 16.84 -14.51 5.84
CA ALA A 225 16.18 -15.74 6.29
C ALA A 225 15.04 -15.46 7.28
N MET A 226 15.26 -14.61 8.29
CA MET A 226 14.24 -14.25 9.27
C MET A 226 13.07 -13.51 8.64
N THR A 227 13.33 -12.62 7.70
CA THR A 227 12.28 -11.91 6.95
C THR A 227 11.48 -12.87 6.08
N ALA A 228 12.12 -13.81 5.40
CA ALA A 228 11.44 -14.82 4.61
C ALA A 228 10.50 -15.67 5.50
N LEU A 229 10.98 -16.16 6.63
CA LEU A 229 10.19 -16.94 7.59
C LEU A 229 8.98 -16.16 8.11
N TYR A 230 9.16 -14.85 8.39
CA TYR A 230 8.05 -13.98 8.79
C TYR A 230 6.97 -13.90 7.69
N HIS A 231 7.35 -13.68 6.44
CA HIS A 231 6.39 -13.63 5.34
C HIS A 231 5.71 -14.98 5.08
N ASP A 232 6.44 -16.08 5.20
CA ASP A 232 5.90 -17.43 5.05
C ASP A 232 4.89 -17.77 6.16
N TRP A 233 5.09 -17.21 7.37
CA TRP A 233 4.13 -17.31 8.46
C TRP A 233 2.94 -16.37 8.31
N ALA A 234 3.18 -15.10 7.93
CA ALA A 234 2.15 -14.06 7.89
C ALA A 234 1.24 -14.18 6.67
N GLY A 235 1.79 -14.52 5.50
CA GLY A 235 1.08 -14.51 4.22
C GLY A 235 -0.21 -15.34 4.23
N PRO A 236 -0.17 -16.64 4.60
CA PRO A 236 -1.38 -17.48 4.68
C PRO A 236 -2.42 -16.94 5.65
N LYS A 237 -1.99 -16.34 6.78
CA LYS A 237 -2.89 -15.75 7.77
C LYS A 237 -3.56 -14.48 7.27
N ILE A 238 -2.83 -13.63 6.54
CA ILE A 238 -3.38 -12.43 5.91
C ILE A 238 -4.43 -12.82 4.86
N LEU A 239 -4.15 -13.83 4.02
CA LEU A 239 -5.10 -14.33 3.03
C LEU A 239 -6.35 -14.91 3.70
N ALA A 240 -6.19 -15.68 4.78
CA ALA A 240 -7.33 -16.23 5.53
C ALA A 240 -8.17 -15.11 6.20
N ALA A 241 -7.53 -14.11 6.80
CA ALA A 241 -8.20 -12.97 7.41
C ALA A 241 -8.94 -12.11 6.35
N ALA A 242 -8.36 -11.97 5.15
CA ALA A 242 -8.99 -11.27 4.04
C ALA A 242 -10.23 -12.02 3.50
N ALA A 243 -10.18 -13.34 3.45
CA ALA A 243 -11.32 -14.17 2.99
C ALA A 243 -12.49 -14.19 3.96
N ALA A 244 -12.29 -13.81 5.23
CA ALA A 244 -13.33 -13.76 6.26
C ALA A 244 -14.10 -12.42 6.26
N LYS A 245 -13.69 -11.44 5.44
CA LYS A 245 -14.34 -10.14 5.27
C LYS A 245 -15.13 -10.08 3.96
#